data_d7f8a2287dc1ff3a1be716241fdc6a71
#
_entry.id   d7f8a2287dc1ff3a1be716241fdc6a71
#
_cell.length_a   1.000
_cell.length_b   1.000
_cell.length_c   1.000
_cell.angle_alpha   90.00
_cell.angle_beta   90.00
_cell.angle_gamma   90.00
#
_symmetry.space_group_name_H-M   'P 1'
#
loop_
_entity.id
_entity.type
_entity.pdbx_description
1 polymer ?
#
loop_
_entity_poly.entity_id
_entity_poly.type
_entity_poly.pdbx_seq_one_letter_code
_entity_poly.pdbx_strand_id
1 'polypeptide(L)'
;MSDKEILDPQAVLDGVPTGLWIDGRSTPAADGGTFEVYDAATEESLVSVADAGVADARAALDSAVAASADWAATAPRERGEILRRTFQLLTDRADDIAMLMTLELGRALPDSRAETTYGLEFLRWFAEEAVRIGGRFSPSPAGNGRILVAHQPVGPCLAITPWNFPLAMGTRKIGPALAAGNVMLVKPARETPLTMLALAEAFAEAGLPPGVLSVLPTTSSGDVSSTLITDDRIRKISFTGSTPVGRSLLGQAADRVLRTSMELGGNAPFLVFDDADVDAAVEGAFAAKMRNGGEACTAANRFLVQSGVAEEFTEKLVAKMSEVRMGPGYDDGVTLGPLVNADQRDKVADAVEQAVADGARVRLGGERPEGRGFFYPATVLDNVDPYAPVTREEIFGPVAVISTFDDESAGIEAANSTEYGLASYFYSRDLERCMRVASALDSGMVGVNRGVISDAAAPFGGIKQSGIGREGGSEGIDEYLSVKYIALT
;
A
#
# COMPACT_ATOMS: atom_id res chain seq x y z
N MET A 1 -0.21 16.03 -31.05
CA MET A 1 -0.41 14.70 -30.52
C MET A 1 0.81 13.93 -31.03
N SER A 2 1.82 13.72 -30.20
CA SER A 2 2.96 12.87 -30.52
C SER A 2 2.45 11.44 -30.55
N ASP A 3 2.79 10.67 -31.61
CA ASP A 3 2.66 9.23 -31.60
C ASP A 3 3.36 8.73 -30.33
N LYS A 4 2.58 8.31 -29.33
CA LYS A 4 3.16 7.59 -28.17
C LYS A 4 3.66 6.27 -28.75
N GLU A 5 4.97 6.10 -28.72
CA GLU A 5 5.62 4.84 -29.01
C GLU A 5 4.93 3.77 -28.12
N ILE A 6 4.40 2.73 -28.75
CA ILE A 6 3.81 1.62 -27.99
C ILE A 6 4.98 0.97 -27.25
N LEU A 7 4.93 1.02 -25.90
CA LEU A 7 5.94 0.36 -25.08
C LEU A 7 5.96 -1.12 -25.41
N ASP A 8 7.13 -1.66 -25.75
CA ASP A 8 7.33 -3.08 -25.91
C ASP A 8 7.44 -3.74 -24.52
N PRO A 9 6.48 -4.58 -24.11
CA PRO A 9 6.52 -5.26 -22.81
C PRO A 9 7.82 -6.06 -22.59
N GLN A 10 8.34 -6.70 -23.66
CA GLN A 10 9.57 -7.49 -23.56
C GLN A 10 10.79 -6.61 -23.30
N ALA A 11 10.88 -5.46 -23.97
CA ALA A 11 11.97 -4.51 -23.72
C ALA A 11 11.98 -3.97 -22.29
N VAL A 12 10.79 -3.77 -21.69
CA VAL A 12 10.66 -3.38 -20.29
C VAL A 12 11.17 -4.48 -19.36
N LEU A 13 10.79 -5.75 -19.60
CA LEU A 13 11.25 -6.89 -18.80
C LEU A 13 12.75 -7.13 -18.92
N ASP A 14 13.31 -7.01 -20.14
CA ASP A 14 14.74 -7.21 -20.39
C ASP A 14 15.62 -6.15 -19.69
N GLY A 15 15.05 -5.00 -19.37
CA GLY A 15 15.73 -3.88 -18.69
C GLY A 15 15.74 -3.97 -17.15
N VAL A 16 15.10 -4.98 -16.53
CA VAL A 16 14.94 -5.04 -15.07
C VAL A 16 15.89 -6.06 -14.43
N PRO A 17 16.55 -5.73 -13.29
CA PRO A 17 17.32 -6.71 -12.53
C PRO A 17 16.46 -7.88 -12.05
N THR A 18 16.95 -9.10 -12.18
CA THR A 18 16.27 -10.33 -11.73
C THR A 18 16.99 -11.04 -10.57
N GLY A 19 18.15 -10.54 -10.16
CA GLY A 19 18.88 -11.02 -8.98
C GLY A 19 18.36 -10.38 -7.69
N LEU A 20 18.84 -10.89 -6.55
CA LEU A 20 18.70 -10.20 -5.26
C LEU A 20 19.47 -8.88 -5.31
N TRP A 21 18.95 -7.84 -4.68
CA TRP A 21 19.68 -6.58 -4.57
C TRP A 21 20.43 -6.52 -3.24
N ILE A 22 21.72 -6.79 -3.25
CA ILE A 22 22.58 -6.81 -2.05
C ILE A 22 23.87 -6.04 -2.37
N ASP A 23 24.31 -5.21 -1.43
CA ASP A 23 25.53 -4.43 -1.55
C ASP A 23 25.58 -3.55 -2.82
N GLY A 24 24.43 -2.93 -3.16
CA GLY A 24 24.28 -2.00 -4.27
C GLY A 24 24.31 -2.63 -5.66
N ARG A 25 24.11 -3.93 -5.80
CA ARG A 25 24.14 -4.66 -7.07
C ARG A 25 23.19 -5.85 -7.12
N SER A 26 22.81 -6.24 -8.33
CA SER A 26 22.07 -7.49 -8.57
C SER A 26 22.98 -8.69 -8.39
N THR A 27 22.57 -9.68 -7.58
CA THR A 27 23.33 -10.89 -7.25
C THR A 27 22.44 -12.14 -7.34
N PRO A 28 22.95 -13.30 -7.75
CA PRO A 28 22.18 -14.54 -7.65
C PRO A 28 21.94 -14.91 -6.17
N ALA A 29 20.94 -15.75 -5.92
CA ALA A 29 20.78 -16.38 -4.60
C ALA A 29 21.97 -17.28 -4.27
N ALA A 30 22.31 -17.39 -2.98
CA ALA A 30 23.50 -18.13 -2.53
C ALA A 30 23.46 -19.62 -2.92
N ASP A 31 22.30 -20.21 -3.00
CA ASP A 31 22.06 -21.59 -3.43
C ASP A 31 21.73 -21.73 -4.93
N GLY A 32 21.64 -20.60 -5.65
CA GLY A 32 21.26 -20.53 -7.07
C GLY A 32 19.75 -20.71 -7.30
N GLY A 33 18.92 -20.69 -6.26
CA GLY A 33 17.47 -20.82 -6.35
C GLY A 33 16.83 -19.67 -7.11
N THR A 34 15.79 -19.97 -7.88
CA THR A 34 14.96 -18.98 -8.60
C THR A 34 13.50 -19.35 -8.53
N PHE A 35 12.61 -18.38 -8.76
CA PHE A 35 11.17 -18.60 -8.94
C PHE A 35 10.63 -17.75 -10.09
N GLU A 36 9.52 -18.19 -10.66
CA GLU A 36 8.88 -17.53 -11.79
C GLU A 36 7.92 -16.43 -11.32
N VAL A 37 7.93 -15.29 -12.01
CA VAL A 37 6.89 -14.25 -11.96
C VAL A 37 5.97 -14.47 -13.12
N TYR A 38 4.66 -14.44 -12.89
CA TYR A 38 3.64 -14.78 -13.89
C TYR A 38 2.80 -13.57 -14.27
N ASP A 39 2.38 -13.54 -15.54
CA ASP A 39 1.32 -12.66 -16.00
C ASP A 39 -0.05 -13.22 -15.53
N ALA A 40 -0.75 -12.46 -14.71
CA ALA A 40 -2.06 -12.84 -14.19
C ALA A 40 -3.17 -12.95 -15.26
N ALA A 41 -2.98 -12.33 -16.44
CA ALA A 41 -3.92 -12.38 -17.56
C ALA A 41 -3.77 -13.64 -18.40
N THR A 42 -2.55 -14.14 -18.57
CA THR A 42 -2.24 -15.27 -19.44
C THR A 42 -1.82 -16.53 -18.70
N GLU A 43 -1.48 -16.42 -17.42
CA GLU A 43 -0.88 -17.47 -16.59
C GLU A 43 0.47 -17.96 -17.16
N GLU A 44 1.13 -17.17 -18.00
CA GLU A 44 2.44 -17.48 -18.57
C GLU A 44 3.55 -16.85 -17.73
N SER A 45 4.71 -17.50 -17.68
CA SER A 45 5.88 -16.96 -17.01
C SER A 45 6.40 -15.72 -17.76
N LEU A 46 6.63 -14.63 -17.01
CA LEU A 46 7.25 -13.41 -17.52
C LEU A 46 8.77 -13.51 -17.44
N VAL A 47 9.28 -13.85 -16.26
CA VAL A 47 10.72 -13.89 -15.98
C VAL A 47 11.00 -14.69 -14.71
N SER A 48 12.20 -15.29 -14.65
CA SER A 48 12.71 -15.98 -13.47
C SER A 48 13.52 -15.02 -12.60
N VAL A 49 13.23 -14.96 -11.30
CA VAL A 49 13.86 -14.06 -10.31
C VAL A 49 14.59 -14.90 -9.26
N ALA A 50 15.71 -14.41 -8.74
CA ALA A 50 16.46 -15.07 -7.68
C ALA A 50 15.61 -15.22 -6.40
N ASP A 51 15.66 -16.40 -5.78
CA ASP A 51 14.88 -16.76 -4.57
C ASP A 51 15.77 -16.67 -3.32
N ALA A 52 15.62 -15.61 -2.54
CA ALA A 52 16.45 -15.40 -1.36
C ALA A 52 16.18 -16.45 -0.27
N GLY A 53 17.25 -17.04 0.23
CA GLY A 53 17.26 -17.91 1.40
C GLY A 53 17.77 -17.23 2.67
N VAL A 54 17.88 -18.03 3.74
CA VAL A 54 18.40 -17.60 5.05
C VAL A 54 19.82 -17.04 4.95
N ALA A 55 20.67 -17.64 4.08
CA ALA A 55 22.06 -17.18 3.87
C ALA A 55 22.10 -15.77 3.26
N ASP A 56 21.22 -15.50 2.28
CA ASP A 56 21.11 -14.21 1.62
C ASP A 56 20.59 -13.13 2.58
N ALA A 57 19.59 -13.48 3.41
CA ALA A 57 19.07 -12.58 4.44
C ALA A 57 20.17 -12.13 5.41
N ARG A 58 21.03 -13.04 5.84
CA ARG A 58 22.18 -12.71 6.71
C ARG A 58 23.21 -11.85 5.99
N ALA A 59 23.57 -12.19 4.76
CA ALA A 59 24.50 -11.41 3.96
C ALA A 59 24.02 -9.98 3.71
N ALA A 60 22.72 -9.81 3.40
CA ALA A 60 22.11 -8.51 3.24
C ALA A 60 22.13 -7.69 4.54
N LEU A 61 21.85 -8.33 5.68
CA LEU A 61 21.93 -7.67 6.98
C LEU A 61 23.37 -7.28 7.34
N ASP A 62 24.36 -8.14 7.06
CA ASP A 62 25.77 -7.83 7.29
C ASP A 62 26.21 -6.60 6.49
N SER A 63 25.83 -6.51 5.21
CA SER A 63 26.08 -5.36 4.35
C SER A 63 25.36 -4.10 4.87
N ALA A 64 24.09 -4.22 5.28
CA ALA A 64 23.31 -3.10 5.83
C ALA A 64 23.93 -2.56 7.13
N VAL A 65 24.36 -3.42 8.04
CA VAL A 65 25.00 -3.03 9.29
C VAL A 65 26.33 -2.33 9.03
N ALA A 66 27.13 -2.82 8.08
CA ALA A 66 28.40 -2.19 7.70
C ALA A 66 28.20 -0.75 7.18
N ALA A 67 27.16 -0.50 6.40
CA ALA A 67 26.83 0.82 5.83
C ALA A 67 26.16 1.77 6.83
N SER A 68 25.57 1.26 7.92
CA SER A 68 24.63 1.99 8.77
C SER A 68 25.24 3.25 9.41
N ALA A 69 26.47 3.17 9.93
CA ALA A 69 27.10 4.29 10.64
C ALA A 69 27.42 5.46 9.70
N ASP A 70 27.97 5.16 8.53
CA ASP A 70 28.36 6.16 7.52
C ASP A 70 27.12 6.82 6.92
N TRP A 71 26.05 6.03 6.65
CA TRP A 71 24.80 6.57 6.17
C TRP A 71 24.12 7.47 7.21
N ALA A 72 24.10 7.08 8.47
CA ALA A 72 23.57 7.90 9.56
C ALA A 72 24.34 9.22 9.73
N ALA A 73 25.65 9.23 9.46
CA ALA A 73 26.50 10.41 9.49
C ALA A 73 26.41 11.28 8.23
N THR A 74 25.86 10.76 7.13
CA THR A 74 25.68 11.51 5.88
C THR A 74 24.76 12.72 6.10
N ALA A 75 25.16 13.88 5.56
CA ALA A 75 24.41 15.10 5.75
C ALA A 75 22.95 14.98 5.28
N PRO A 76 21.95 15.50 6.04
CA PRO A 76 20.54 15.40 5.66
C PRO A 76 20.23 15.90 4.25
N ARG A 77 20.92 16.97 3.81
CA ARG A 77 20.79 17.51 2.44
C ARG A 77 21.22 16.48 1.40
N GLU A 78 22.29 15.77 1.61
CA GLU A 78 22.79 14.76 0.70
C GLU A 78 21.84 13.56 0.59
N ARG A 79 21.31 13.07 1.72
CA ARG A 79 20.27 12.05 1.74
C ARG A 79 19.04 12.47 0.94
N GLY A 80 18.57 13.72 1.15
CA GLY A 80 17.45 14.29 0.38
C GLY A 80 17.73 14.41 -1.10
N GLU A 81 18.96 14.80 -1.51
CA GLU A 81 19.33 14.90 -2.92
C GLU A 81 19.38 13.53 -3.63
N ILE A 82 19.75 12.46 -2.94
CA ILE A 82 19.67 11.09 -3.48
C ILE A 82 18.20 10.72 -3.74
N LEU A 83 17.30 10.94 -2.78
CA LEU A 83 15.86 10.71 -2.95
C LEU A 83 15.30 11.53 -4.13
N ARG A 84 15.69 12.81 -4.24
CA ARG A 84 15.25 13.69 -5.33
C ARG A 84 15.75 13.21 -6.71
N ARG A 85 16.99 12.75 -6.81
CA ARG A 85 17.53 12.19 -8.06
C ARG A 85 16.82 10.90 -8.43
N THR A 86 16.55 10.02 -7.47
CA THR A 86 15.76 8.78 -7.69
C THR A 86 14.36 9.11 -8.18
N PHE A 87 13.69 10.11 -7.56
CA PHE A 87 12.40 10.62 -8.04
C PHE A 87 12.48 11.06 -9.51
N GLN A 88 13.49 11.84 -9.89
CA GLN A 88 13.63 12.32 -11.26
C GLN A 88 13.89 11.18 -12.24
N LEU A 89 14.81 10.26 -11.95
CA LEU A 89 15.12 9.12 -12.80
C LEU A 89 13.89 8.26 -13.09
N LEU A 90 13.09 7.98 -12.06
CA LEU A 90 11.87 7.18 -12.21
C LEU A 90 10.73 7.97 -12.87
N THR A 91 10.68 9.29 -12.69
CA THR A 91 9.73 10.15 -13.42
C THR A 91 10.02 10.13 -14.92
N ASP A 92 11.31 10.19 -15.31
CA ASP A 92 11.72 10.11 -16.70
C ASP A 92 11.43 8.74 -17.34
N ARG A 93 11.29 7.69 -16.52
CA ARG A 93 10.95 6.30 -16.89
C ARG A 93 9.52 5.90 -16.45
N ALA A 94 8.62 6.86 -16.22
CA ALA A 94 7.33 6.61 -15.59
C ALA A 94 6.44 5.62 -16.35
N ASP A 95 6.46 5.66 -17.69
CA ASP A 95 5.69 4.73 -18.52
C ASP A 95 6.28 3.30 -18.46
N ASP A 96 7.61 3.12 -18.40
CA ASP A 96 8.27 1.82 -18.25
C ASP A 96 7.92 1.19 -16.89
N ILE A 97 7.99 1.98 -15.81
CA ILE A 97 7.61 1.53 -14.46
C ILE A 97 6.12 1.18 -14.39
N ALA A 98 5.25 1.96 -15.03
CA ALA A 98 3.83 1.65 -15.10
C ALA A 98 3.56 0.34 -15.87
N MET A 99 4.23 0.15 -17.01
CA MET A 99 4.13 -1.10 -17.77
C MET A 99 4.64 -2.30 -16.96
N LEU A 100 5.77 -2.16 -16.28
CA LEU A 100 6.33 -3.21 -15.42
C LEU A 100 5.33 -3.64 -14.34
N MET A 101 4.70 -2.68 -13.65
CA MET A 101 3.66 -2.98 -12.66
C MET A 101 2.43 -3.65 -13.27
N THR A 102 2.04 -3.24 -14.49
CA THR A 102 0.94 -3.89 -15.21
C THR A 102 1.26 -5.35 -15.56
N LEU A 103 2.49 -5.62 -15.98
CA LEU A 103 2.93 -6.97 -16.34
C LEU A 103 2.96 -7.90 -15.12
N GLU A 104 3.61 -7.49 -14.02
CA GLU A 104 3.79 -8.36 -12.84
C GLU A 104 2.54 -8.51 -11.97
N LEU A 105 1.62 -7.50 -11.97
CA LEU A 105 0.39 -7.53 -11.17
C LEU A 105 -0.86 -7.89 -11.99
N GLY A 106 -0.87 -7.59 -13.28
CA GLY A 106 -2.02 -7.80 -14.15
C GLY A 106 -2.98 -6.62 -14.26
N ARG A 107 -2.95 -5.65 -13.36
CA ARG A 107 -3.90 -4.51 -13.33
C ARG A 107 -3.83 -3.63 -14.58
N ALA A 108 -4.88 -2.85 -14.83
CA ALA A 108 -4.95 -1.96 -15.98
C ALA A 108 -3.84 -0.89 -15.97
N LEU A 109 -3.25 -0.61 -17.12
CA LEU A 109 -2.15 0.37 -17.29
C LEU A 109 -2.50 1.79 -16.77
N PRO A 110 -3.74 2.30 -16.90
CA PRO A 110 -4.11 3.58 -16.26
C PRO A 110 -3.92 3.59 -14.74
N ASP A 111 -4.24 2.49 -14.05
CA ASP A 111 -4.03 2.36 -12.60
C ASP A 111 -2.55 2.32 -12.24
N SER A 112 -1.73 1.63 -13.07
CA SER A 112 -0.28 1.60 -12.89
C SER A 112 0.36 2.98 -13.06
N ARG A 113 -0.08 3.76 -14.04
CA ARG A 113 0.35 5.16 -14.22
C ARG A 113 -0.04 6.04 -13.03
N ALA A 114 -1.24 5.84 -12.50
CA ALA A 114 -1.71 6.56 -11.31
C ALA A 114 -0.87 6.20 -10.07
N GLU A 115 -0.53 4.91 -9.89
CA GLU A 115 0.39 4.51 -8.83
C GLU A 115 1.79 5.05 -9.03
N THR A 116 2.34 5.03 -10.25
CA THR A 116 3.67 5.59 -10.51
C THR A 116 3.73 7.04 -10.01
N THR A 117 2.75 7.86 -10.40
CA THR A 117 2.66 9.24 -9.93
C THR A 117 2.59 9.32 -8.39
N TYR A 118 1.70 8.55 -7.78
CA TYR A 118 1.49 8.55 -6.33
C TYR A 118 2.72 8.02 -5.56
N GLY A 119 3.29 6.91 -6.02
CA GLY A 119 4.43 6.27 -5.35
C GLY A 119 5.69 7.12 -5.40
N LEU A 120 5.94 7.82 -6.51
CA LEU A 120 7.09 8.70 -6.65
C LEU A 120 6.99 9.94 -5.76
N GLU A 121 5.79 10.45 -5.49
CA GLU A 121 5.59 11.60 -4.61
C GLU A 121 6.14 11.37 -3.19
N PHE A 122 6.19 10.13 -2.68
CA PHE A 122 6.84 9.84 -1.40
C PHE A 122 8.35 10.11 -1.43
N LEU A 123 9.01 9.82 -2.55
CA LEU A 123 10.45 10.14 -2.68
C LEU A 123 10.68 11.66 -2.66
N ARG A 124 9.84 12.42 -3.37
CA ARG A 124 9.90 13.88 -3.39
C ARG A 124 9.59 14.47 -2.01
N TRP A 125 8.51 14.02 -1.38
CA TRP A 125 8.10 14.47 -0.04
C TRP A 125 9.20 14.25 0.99
N PHE A 126 9.72 13.03 1.10
CA PHE A 126 10.75 12.72 2.08
C PHE A 126 12.13 13.26 1.73
N ALA A 127 12.42 13.58 0.48
CA ALA A 127 13.59 14.39 0.12
C ALA A 127 13.56 15.77 0.77
N GLU A 128 12.36 16.38 0.83
CA GLU A 128 12.14 17.67 1.49
C GLU A 128 12.10 17.55 3.02
N GLU A 129 11.54 16.47 3.56
CA GLU A 129 11.49 16.21 5.00
C GLU A 129 12.86 15.88 5.59
N ALA A 130 13.79 15.32 4.83
CA ALA A 130 15.13 14.97 5.30
C ALA A 130 15.85 16.12 6.04
N VAL A 131 15.67 17.36 5.57
CA VAL A 131 16.30 18.56 6.15
C VAL A 131 15.45 19.23 7.24
N ARG A 132 14.24 18.74 7.50
CA ARG A 132 13.33 19.27 8.53
C ARG A 132 13.42 18.49 9.84
N ILE A 133 14.21 17.42 9.92
CA ILE A 133 14.44 16.67 11.15
C ILE A 133 15.11 17.61 12.16
N GLY A 134 14.31 18.09 13.10
CA GLY A 134 14.72 19.06 14.10
C GLY A 134 14.93 18.43 15.47
N GLY A 135 15.30 19.27 16.43
CA GLY A 135 15.38 18.94 17.85
C GLY A 135 14.88 20.10 18.69
N ARG A 136 15.08 20.02 20.00
CA ARG A 136 14.67 21.08 20.94
C ARG A 136 15.80 21.40 21.90
N PHE A 137 16.04 22.68 22.11
CA PHE A 137 16.92 23.17 23.17
C PHE A 137 16.16 24.16 24.07
N SER A 138 16.09 23.90 25.35
CA SER A 138 15.34 24.74 26.31
C SER A 138 16.00 24.76 27.70
N PRO A 139 15.80 25.79 28.52
CA PRO A 139 16.17 25.74 29.92
C PRO A 139 15.34 24.69 30.66
N SER A 140 15.93 24.08 31.68
CA SER A 140 15.20 23.25 32.64
C SER A 140 14.19 24.12 33.42
N PRO A 141 12.94 23.66 33.63
CA PRO A 141 11.96 24.42 34.44
C PRO A 141 12.43 24.72 35.87
N ALA A 142 13.29 23.87 36.43
CA ALA A 142 13.89 24.07 37.74
C ALA A 142 15.06 25.07 37.77
N GLY A 143 15.46 25.59 36.59
CA GLY A 143 16.57 26.56 36.50
C GLY A 143 17.97 25.95 36.69
N ASN A 144 18.09 24.64 36.80
CA ASN A 144 19.32 23.93 37.19
C ASN A 144 20.07 23.31 35.99
N GLY A 145 19.79 23.74 34.74
CA GLY A 145 20.46 23.24 33.55
C GLY A 145 19.70 23.47 32.24
N ARG A 146 20.09 22.74 31.20
CA ARG A 146 19.52 22.80 29.86
C ARG A 146 19.01 21.41 29.43
N ILE A 147 17.97 21.42 28.65
CA ILE A 147 17.39 20.22 27.99
C ILE A 147 17.71 20.31 26.51
N LEU A 148 18.49 19.36 26.00
CA LEU A 148 18.68 19.14 24.59
C LEU A 148 17.96 17.85 24.19
N VAL A 149 17.04 17.94 23.23
CA VAL A 149 16.38 16.80 22.62
C VAL A 149 16.87 16.67 21.18
N ALA A 150 17.41 15.53 20.83
CA ALA A 150 17.87 15.22 19.50
C ALA A 150 17.10 14.04 18.91
N HIS A 151 16.91 14.06 17.59
CA HIS A 151 16.40 12.90 16.85
C HIS A 151 17.56 12.16 16.19
N GLN A 152 17.53 10.84 16.24
CA GLN A 152 18.54 9.94 15.68
C GLN A 152 17.85 8.83 14.91
N PRO A 153 18.47 8.28 13.82
CA PRO A 153 17.93 7.09 13.16
C PRO A 153 17.77 5.93 14.16
N VAL A 154 16.73 5.12 13.96
CA VAL A 154 16.50 3.94 14.82
C VAL A 154 17.52 2.83 14.58
N GLY A 155 18.09 2.74 13.37
CA GLY A 155 19.07 1.72 12.94
C GLY A 155 18.54 0.86 11.77
N PRO A 156 19.12 -0.35 11.56
CA PRO A 156 18.69 -1.22 10.47
C PRO A 156 17.21 -1.57 10.56
N CYS A 157 16.48 -1.35 9.46
CA CYS A 157 15.04 -1.55 9.33
C CYS A 157 14.72 -2.69 8.37
N LEU A 158 13.68 -3.46 8.68
CA LEU A 158 13.07 -4.44 7.77
C LEU A 158 11.74 -3.90 7.28
N ALA A 159 11.54 -3.83 5.97
CA ALA A 159 10.25 -3.61 5.34
C ALA A 159 9.74 -4.88 4.68
N ILE A 160 8.47 -5.21 4.90
CA ILE A 160 7.78 -6.32 4.24
C ILE A 160 6.58 -5.72 3.53
N THR A 161 6.55 -5.80 2.19
CA THR A 161 5.56 -5.12 1.35
C THR A 161 4.63 -6.10 0.64
N PRO A 162 3.35 -5.73 0.46
CA PRO A 162 2.39 -6.51 -0.30
C PRO A 162 2.56 -6.29 -1.81
N TRP A 163 1.77 -7.02 -2.58
CA TRP A 163 1.79 -7.02 -4.04
C TRP A 163 0.93 -5.93 -4.68
N ASN A 164 -0.09 -5.40 -3.99
CA ASN A 164 -1.16 -4.62 -4.61
C ASN A 164 -0.78 -3.19 -5.07
N PHE A 165 0.23 -2.58 -4.46
CA PHE A 165 0.84 -1.31 -4.87
C PHE A 165 2.37 -1.42 -4.74
N PRO A 166 3.05 -2.16 -5.64
CA PRO A 166 4.44 -2.56 -5.46
C PRO A 166 5.41 -1.39 -5.38
N LEU A 167 5.16 -0.29 -6.10
CA LEU A 167 5.99 0.91 -6.01
C LEU A 167 5.66 1.72 -4.75
N ALA A 168 4.40 2.08 -4.54
CA ALA A 168 4.00 2.98 -3.47
C ALA A 168 4.23 2.39 -2.07
N MET A 169 4.01 1.06 -1.89
CA MET A 169 4.29 0.40 -0.62
C MET A 169 5.79 0.34 -0.30
N GLY A 170 6.64 0.33 -1.33
CA GLY A 170 8.09 0.45 -1.18
C GLY A 170 8.52 1.87 -0.85
N THR A 171 8.17 2.83 -1.71
CA THR A 171 8.67 4.21 -1.60
C THR A 171 8.25 4.91 -0.32
N ARG A 172 7.04 4.66 0.19
CA ARG A 172 6.55 5.25 1.44
C ARG A 172 7.17 4.66 2.71
N LYS A 173 7.92 3.53 2.61
CA LYS A 173 8.75 2.96 3.68
C LYS A 173 10.22 3.31 3.49
N ILE A 174 10.74 3.14 2.28
CA ILE A 174 12.14 3.42 1.94
C ILE A 174 12.44 4.91 2.05
N GLY A 175 11.57 5.77 1.50
CA GLY A 175 11.74 7.22 1.51
C GLY A 175 12.03 7.79 2.90
N PRO A 176 11.13 7.65 3.88
CA PRO A 176 11.35 8.17 5.24
C PRO A 176 12.50 7.47 5.98
N ALA A 177 12.72 6.17 5.76
CA ALA A 177 13.82 5.46 6.39
C ALA A 177 15.17 6.03 5.95
N LEU A 178 15.38 6.18 4.64
CA LEU A 178 16.64 6.73 4.10
C LEU A 178 16.79 8.21 4.43
N ALA A 179 15.72 9.01 4.36
CA ALA A 179 15.71 10.41 4.77
C ALA A 179 16.15 10.59 6.23
N ALA A 180 15.66 9.72 7.11
CA ALA A 180 16.02 9.71 8.54
C ALA A 180 17.45 9.20 8.83
N GLY A 181 18.14 8.61 7.84
CA GLY A 181 19.49 8.08 7.99
C GLY A 181 19.56 6.60 8.42
N ASN A 182 18.48 5.84 8.20
CA ASN A 182 18.45 4.40 8.43
C ASN A 182 18.85 3.63 7.16
N VAL A 183 19.34 2.42 7.33
CA VAL A 183 19.48 1.44 6.26
C VAL A 183 18.24 0.53 6.23
N MET A 184 17.89 -0.01 5.04
CA MET A 184 16.67 -0.79 4.90
C MET A 184 16.87 -2.05 4.09
N LEU A 185 16.34 -3.16 4.64
CA LEU A 185 16.15 -4.41 3.93
C LEU A 185 14.66 -4.50 3.55
N VAL A 186 14.37 -4.82 2.30
CA VAL A 186 13.00 -4.95 1.80
C VAL A 186 12.76 -6.38 1.36
N LYS A 187 11.72 -7.01 1.90
CA LYS A 187 11.16 -8.25 1.38
C LYS A 187 9.88 -7.93 0.62
N PRO A 188 9.91 -7.83 -0.73
CA PRO A 188 8.72 -7.62 -1.53
C PRO A 188 7.82 -8.86 -1.53
N ALA A 189 6.58 -8.71 -2.00
CA ALA A 189 5.74 -9.85 -2.33
C ALA A 189 6.36 -10.65 -3.48
N ARG A 190 6.15 -11.96 -3.48
CA ARG A 190 6.66 -12.86 -4.52
C ARG A 190 5.99 -12.63 -5.89
N GLU A 191 4.77 -12.12 -5.86
CA GLU A 191 3.97 -11.83 -7.05
C GLU A 191 4.52 -10.61 -7.81
N THR A 192 5.08 -9.62 -7.08
CA THR A 192 5.49 -8.33 -7.66
C THR A 192 6.87 -7.87 -7.19
N PRO A 193 7.95 -8.64 -7.45
CA PRO A 193 9.29 -8.29 -7.02
C PRO A 193 10.00 -7.32 -7.97
N LEU A 194 9.59 -7.26 -9.25
CA LEU A 194 10.32 -6.57 -10.31
C LEU A 194 10.34 -5.07 -10.13
N THR A 195 9.20 -4.46 -9.78
CA THR A 195 9.12 -3.02 -9.49
C THR A 195 10.05 -2.63 -8.33
N MET A 196 10.17 -3.47 -7.30
CA MET A 196 11.05 -3.18 -6.18
C MET A 196 12.53 -3.30 -6.55
N LEU A 197 12.89 -4.25 -7.43
CA LEU A 197 14.24 -4.40 -7.95
C LEU A 197 14.62 -3.22 -8.86
N ALA A 198 13.71 -2.77 -9.73
CA ALA A 198 13.91 -1.58 -10.56
C ALA A 198 14.07 -0.31 -9.71
N LEU A 199 13.30 -0.18 -8.62
CA LEU A 199 13.45 0.92 -7.66
C LEU A 199 14.84 0.90 -6.99
N ALA A 200 15.34 -0.26 -6.59
CA ALA A 200 16.66 -0.39 -5.97
C ALA A 200 17.81 -0.03 -6.93
N GLU A 201 17.68 -0.42 -8.19
CA GLU A 201 18.64 -0.02 -9.25
C GLU A 201 18.64 1.50 -9.46
N ALA A 202 17.44 2.13 -9.54
CA ALA A 202 17.33 3.58 -9.67
C ALA A 202 17.95 4.33 -8.48
N PHE A 203 17.87 3.79 -7.26
CA PHE A 203 18.56 4.34 -6.11
C PHE A 203 20.09 4.27 -6.26
N ALA A 204 20.62 3.16 -6.76
CA ALA A 204 22.07 3.03 -7.02
C ALA A 204 22.54 4.00 -8.11
N GLU A 205 21.79 4.15 -9.20
CA GLU A 205 22.05 5.16 -10.24
C GLU A 205 22.04 6.59 -9.65
N ALA A 206 21.14 6.87 -8.71
CA ALA A 206 21.06 8.16 -8.01
C ALA A 206 22.23 8.39 -7.04
N GLY A 207 23.12 7.39 -6.84
CA GLY A 207 24.29 7.47 -5.99
C GLY A 207 24.05 7.04 -4.54
N LEU A 208 23.04 6.19 -4.28
CA LEU A 208 22.87 5.57 -2.96
C LEU A 208 24.06 4.64 -2.68
N PRO A 209 24.75 4.77 -1.52
CA PRO A 209 25.87 3.93 -1.20
C PRO A 209 25.48 2.43 -1.08
N PRO A 210 26.38 1.51 -1.46
CA PRO A 210 26.20 0.07 -1.26
C PRO A 210 25.82 -0.25 0.21
N GLY A 211 24.95 -1.25 0.40
CA GLY A 211 24.49 -1.69 1.72
C GLY A 211 23.34 -0.86 2.33
N VAL A 212 23.07 0.37 1.86
CA VAL A 212 21.99 1.20 2.42
C VAL A 212 20.61 0.66 2.12
N LEU A 213 20.41 0.05 0.94
CA LEU A 213 19.18 -0.61 0.53
C LEU A 213 19.48 -2.02 0.01
N SER A 214 18.74 -3.01 0.52
CA SER A 214 18.72 -4.37 -0.01
C SER A 214 17.31 -4.80 -0.32
N VAL A 215 17.13 -5.59 -1.39
CA VAL A 215 15.83 -6.18 -1.80
C VAL A 215 15.99 -7.69 -1.93
N LEU A 216 15.13 -8.43 -1.24
CA LEU A 216 15.18 -9.88 -1.10
C LEU A 216 13.87 -10.52 -1.56
N PRO A 217 13.64 -10.68 -2.86
CA PRO A 217 12.53 -11.51 -3.37
C PRO A 217 12.68 -12.93 -2.84
N THR A 218 11.57 -13.55 -2.41
CA THR A 218 11.62 -14.92 -1.86
C THR A 218 10.27 -15.61 -1.87
N THR A 219 10.28 -16.93 -2.09
CA THR A 219 9.15 -17.83 -1.85
C THR A 219 9.11 -18.31 -0.40
N SER A 220 10.23 -18.25 0.33
CA SER A 220 10.37 -18.66 1.74
C SER A 220 10.19 -17.46 2.70
N SER A 221 9.08 -16.71 2.53
CA SER A 221 8.84 -15.45 3.26
C SER A 221 8.96 -15.57 4.78
N GLY A 222 8.50 -16.70 5.35
CA GLY A 222 8.57 -16.98 6.79
C GLY A 222 10.00 -17.06 7.31
N ASP A 223 10.84 -17.86 6.65
CA ASP A 223 12.22 -18.13 7.06
C ASP A 223 13.10 -16.89 6.92
N VAL A 224 13.00 -16.19 5.78
CA VAL A 224 13.75 -14.96 5.52
C VAL A 224 13.36 -13.87 6.54
N SER A 225 12.05 -13.64 6.74
CA SER A 225 11.57 -12.63 7.69
C SER A 225 11.94 -12.97 9.13
N SER A 226 11.73 -14.21 9.58
CA SER A 226 12.08 -14.64 10.94
C SER A 226 13.58 -14.55 11.20
N THR A 227 14.44 -14.90 10.22
CA THR A 227 15.90 -14.75 10.33
C THR A 227 16.28 -13.30 10.62
N LEU A 228 15.65 -12.33 9.94
CA LEU A 228 15.93 -10.91 10.14
C LEU A 228 15.31 -10.39 11.45
N ILE A 229 14.07 -10.74 11.76
CA ILE A 229 13.35 -10.26 12.95
C ILE A 229 14.04 -10.72 14.25
N THR A 230 14.59 -11.93 14.25
CA THR A 230 15.25 -12.51 15.43
C THR A 230 16.72 -12.09 15.59
N ASP A 231 17.30 -11.36 14.63
CA ASP A 231 18.66 -10.83 14.74
C ASP A 231 18.71 -9.53 15.58
N ASP A 232 19.62 -9.47 16.53
CA ASP A 232 19.77 -8.34 17.49
C ASP A 232 20.09 -6.99 16.82
N ARG A 233 20.52 -7.00 15.58
CA ARG A 233 20.91 -5.80 14.82
C ARG A 233 19.75 -5.09 14.16
N ILE A 234 18.65 -5.80 13.87
CA ILE A 234 17.40 -5.18 13.38
C ILE A 234 16.75 -4.36 14.52
N ARG A 235 16.28 -3.17 14.18
CA ARG A 235 15.70 -2.21 15.15
C ARG A 235 14.23 -1.91 14.90
N LYS A 236 13.78 -2.08 13.67
CA LYS A 236 12.40 -1.77 13.28
C LYS A 236 11.88 -2.73 12.22
N ILE A 237 10.59 -3.03 12.33
CA ILE A 237 9.81 -3.69 11.27
C ILE A 237 8.75 -2.71 10.77
N SER A 238 8.63 -2.55 9.46
CA SER A 238 7.51 -1.90 8.80
C SER A 238 6.83 -2.93 7.90
N PHE A 239 5.58 -3.25 8.18
CA PHE A 239 4.81 -4.25 7.47
C PHE A 239 3.53 -3.65 6.89
N THR A 240 3.22 -4.01 5.65
CA THR A 240 1.89 -3.83 5.06
C THR A 240 1.40 -5.16 4.52
N GLY A 241 0.18 -5.55 4.88
CA GLY A 241 -0.44 -6.80 4.45
C GLY A 241 -1.64 -7.20 5.30
N SER A 242 -1.98 -8.48 5.30
CA SER A 242 -3.15 -8.96 6.03
C SER A 242 -2.99 -8.89 7.56
N THR A 243 -4.09 -8.64 8.26
CA THR A 243 -4.12 -8.57 9.74
C THR A 243 -3.61 -9.84 10.43
N PRO A 244 -3.93 -11.06 9.98
CA PRO A 244 -3.38 -12.28 10.59
C PRO A 244 -1.85 -12.35 10.52
N VAL A 245 -1.25 -11.98 9.38
CA VAL A 245 0.21 -11.95 9.22
C VAL A 245 0.82 -10.86 10.10
N GLY A 246 0.21 -9.66 10.16
CA GLY A 246 0.65 -8.58 11.04
C GLY A 246 0.67 -8.99 12.52
N ARG A 247 -0.37 -9.68 13.00
CA ARG A 247 -0.41 -10.23 14.38
C ARG A 247 0.75 -11.21 14.63
N SER A 248 1.05 -12.09 13.67
CA SER A 248 2.18 -13.04 13.78
C SER A 248 3.53 -12.31 13.86
N LEU A 249 3.74 -11.29 13.02
CA LEU A 249 4.98 -10.50 13.04
C LEU A 249 5.12 -9.67 14.32
N LEU A 250 4.03 -9.11 14.85
CA LEU A 250 4.02 -8.43 16.16
C LEU A 250 4.43 -9.39 17.29
N GLY A 251 3.94 -10.63 17.26
CA GLY A 251 4.35 -11.67 18.20
C GLY A 251 5.86 -11.93 18.16
N GLN A 252 6.44 -12.06 16.96
CA GLN A 252 7.90 -12.24 16.80
C GLN A 252 8.70 -10.99 17.23
N ALA A 253 8.18 -9.79 16.92
CA ALA A 253 8.82 -8.52 17.29
C ALA A 253 8.84 -8.28 18.82
N ALA A 254 7.88 -8.83 19.55
CA ALA A 254 7.75 -8.65 20.99
C ALA A 254 8.95 -9.19 21.76
N ASP A 255 9.52 -10.33 21.36
CA ASP A 255 10.68 -10.96 22.03
C ASP A 255 11.93 -10.07 21.99
N ARG A 256 12.02 -9.14 21.03
CA ARG A 256 13.13 -8.21 20.83
C ARG A 256 12.78 -6.76 21.14
N VAL A 257 11.52 -6.49 21.52
CA VAL A 257 11.00 -5.13 21.73
C VAL A 257 11.29 -4.23 20.51
N LEU A 258 11.08 -4.78 19.30
CA LEU A 258 11.32 -4.04 18.07
C LEU A 258 10.29 -2.93 17.89
N ARG A 259 10.73 -1.80 17.36
CA ARG A 259 9.80 -0.77 16.89
C ARG A 259 9.03 -1.33 15.69
N THR A 260 7.71 -1.14 15.69
CA THR A 260 6.84 -1.67 14.64
C THR A 260 5.96 -0.58 14.05
N SER A 261 5.82 -0.57 12.71
CA SER A 261 4.75 0.11 11.99
C SER A 261 3.99 -0.96 11.22
N MET A 262 2.67 -1.01 11.41
CA MET A 262 1.79 -2.03 10.83
C MET A 262 0.67 -1.35 10.07
N GLU A 263 0.63 -1.56 8.76
CA GLU A 263 -0.47 -1.18 7.88
C GLU A 263 -1.19 -2.44 7.45
N LEU A 264 -2.38 -2.66 8.02
CA LEU A 264 -3.09 -3.94 7.93
C LEU A 264 -4.37 -3.79 7.11
N GLY A 265 -5.19 -4.85 7.11
CA GLY A 265 -6.43 -4.88 6.36
C GLY A 265 -7.39 -3.73 6.67
N GLY A 266 -8.26 -3.45 5.74
CA GLY A 266 -9.32 -2.46 5.86
C GLY A 266 -10.67 -3.01 5.39
N ASN A 267 -11.74 -2.37 5.81
CA ASN A 267 -13.09 -2.68 5.35
C ASN A 267 -13.92 -1.39 5.31
N ALA A 268 -13.47 -0.47 4.45
CA ALA A 268 -13.94 0.90 4.46
C ALA A 268 -15.44 1.02 4.20
N PRO A 269 -16.20 1.71 5.07
CA PRO A 269 -17.56 2.14 4.78
C PRO A 269 -17.56 3.35 3.85
N PHE A 270 -18.57 3.41 2.98
CA PHE A 270 -18.87 4.55 2.11
C PHE A 270 -20.33 4.95 2.33
N LEU A 271 -20.57 6.04 3.07
CA LEU A 271 -21.91 6.48 3.41
C LEU A 271 -22.42 7.52 2.41
N VAL A 272 -23.68 7.39 2.00
CA VAL A 272 -24.37 8.39 1.17
C VAL A 272 -25.63 8.84 1.90
N PHE A 273 -25.63 10.10 2.34
CA PHE A 273 -26.78 10.70 2.99
C PHE A 273 -27.80 11.22 1.98
N ASP A 274 -29.06 11.40 2.40
CA ASP A 274 -30.18 11.84 1.56
C ASP A 274 -30.03 13.27 0.98
N ASP A 275 -29.18 14.10 1.61
CA ASP A 275 -28.84 15.44 1.15
C ASP A 275 -27.63 15.48 0.20
N ALA A 276 -26.99 14.34 -0.06
CA ALA A 276 -25.80 14.26 -0.90
C ALA A 276 -26.09 14.63 -2.37
N ASP A 277 -25.03 15.01 -3.08
CA ASP A 277 -25.03 14.97 -4.53
C ASP A 277 -24.82 13.53 -4.98
N VAL A 278 -25.89 12.87 -5.42
CA VAL A 278 -25.85 11.45 -5.79
C VAL A 278 -24.90 11.19 -6.96
N ASP A 279 -24.86 12.08 -7.95
CA ASP A 279 -23.93 11.93 -9.09
C ASP A 279 -22.48 12.02 -8.64
N ALA A 280 -22.13 12.99 -7.80
CA ALA A 280 -20.82 13.11 -7.22
C ALA A 280 -20.49 11.92 -6.30
N ALA A 281 -21.47 11.41 -5.55
CA ALA A 281 -21.28 10.23 -4.70
C ALA A 281 -21.00 8.97 -5.51
N VAL A 282 -21.67 8.78 -6.67
CA VAL A 282 -21.43 7.65 -7.59
C VAL A 282 -20.01 7.71 -8.18
N GLU A 283 -19.57 8.87 -8.65
CA GLU A 283 -18.17 9.03 -9.14
C GLU A 283 -17.17 8.73 -8.04
N GLY A 284 -17.40 9.21 -6.80
CA GLY A 284 -16.56 8.90 -5.67
C GLY A 284 -16.60 7.43 -5.25
N ALA A 285 -17.77 6.80 -5.30
CA ALA A 285 -17.96 5.38 -5.00
C ALA A 285 -17.20 4.50 -6.01
N PHE A 286 -17.31 4.84 -7.30
CA PHE A 286 -16.56 4.17 -8.35
C PHE A 286 -15.04 4.30 -8.13
N ALA A 287 -14.54 5.50 -7.88
CA ALA A 287 -13.12 5.72 -7.60
C ALA A 287 -12.65 5.00 -6.34
N ALA A 288 -13.46 5.00 -5.26
CA ALA A 288 -13.13 4.31 -4.01
C ALA A 288 -13.14 2.79 -4.14
N LYS A 289 -13.96 2.22 -5.05
CA LYS A 289 -14.06 0.78 -5.25
C LYS A 289 -13.13 0.27 -6.34
N MET A 290 -13.13 0.91 -7.51
CA MET A 290 -12.54 0.34 -8.73
C MET A 290 -11.05 0.65 -8.91
N ARG A 291 -10.50 1.57 -8.11
CA ARG A 291 -9.05 1.78 -8.07
C ARG A 291 -8.31 0.47 -7.85
N ASN A 292 -7.39 0.13 -8.75
CA ASN A 292 -6.66 -1.14 -8.73
C ASN A 292 -7.58 -2.38 -8.68
N GLY A 293 -8.70 -2.37 -9.41
CA GLY A 293 -9.64 -3.49 -9.41
C GLY A 293 -10.26 -3.83 -8.05
N GLY A 294 -10.23 -2.89 -7.10
CA GLY A 294 -10.68 -3.10 -5.72
C GLY A 294 -9.65 -3.80 -4.82
N GLU A 295 -8.46 -4.11 -5.31
CA GLU A 295 -7.35 -4.69 -4.56
C GLU A 295 -6.55 -3.61 -3.82
N ALA A 296 -7.26 -2.83 -2.98
CA ALA A 296 -6.70 -1.73 -2.21
C ALA A 296 -7.21 -1.77 -0.77
N CYS A 297 -6.32 -1.57 0.22
CA CYS A 297 -6.68 -1.56 1.64
C CYS A 297 -7.64 -0.43 2.01
N THR A 298 -7.71 0.63 1.21
CA THR A 298 -8.66 1.73 1.34
C THR A 298 -9.89 1.59 0.44
N ALA A 299 -10.04 0.48 -0.30
CA ALA A 299 -11.21 0.27 -1.15
C ALA A 299 -12.50 0.25 -0.32
N ALA A 300 -13.51 0.98 -0.77
CA ALA A 300 -14.83 0.90 -0.16
C ALA A 300 -15.44 -0.48 -0.43
N ASN A 301 -15.72 -1.24 0.61
CA ASN A 301 -16.39 -2.53 0.51
C ASN A 301 -17.87 -2.43 0.88
N ARG A 302 -18.22 -1.56 1.83
CA ARG A 302 -19.54 -1.43 2.42
C ARG A 302 -20.14 -0.09 2.01
N PHE A 303 -21.03 -0.10 1.02
CA PHE A 303 -21.78 1.08 0.60
C PHE A 303 -23.05 1.17 1.44
N LEU A 304 -23.07 2.11 2.39
CA LEU A 304 -24.17 2.38 3.29
C LEU A 304 -24.93 3.58 2.73
N VAL A 305 -26.12 3.35 2.18
CA VAL A 305 -26.88 4.40 1.48
C VAL A 305 -28.17 4.68 2.21
N GLN A 306 -28.44 5.96 2.50
CA GLN A 306 -29.69 6.34 3.17
C GLN A 306 -30.90 5.98 2.31
N SER A 307 -31.91 5.41 2.92
CA SER A 307 -33.09 4.79 2.23
C SER A 307 -33.71 5.68 1.16
N GLY A 308 -33.73 7.00 1.37
CA GLY A 308 -34.36 7.96 0.44
C GLY A 308 -33.64 8.10 -0.91
N VAL A 309 -32.35 7.75 -1.01
CA VAL A 309 -31.54 7.88 -2.24
C VAL A 309 -30.96 6.54 -2.71
N ALA A 310 -31.29 5.44 -2.03
CA ALA A 310 -30.64 4.15 -2.23
C ALA A 310 -30.83 3.56 -3.62
N GLU A 311 -32.06 3.59 -4.16
CA GLU A 311 -32.30 3.03 -5.50
C GLU A 311 -31.63 3.89 -6.58
N GLU A 312 -31.73 5.22 -6.51
CA GLU A 312 -31.09 6.14 -7.45
C GLU A 312 -29.57 5.93 -7.47
N PHE A 313 -28.95 5.86 -6.28
CA PHE A 313 -27.51 5.61 -6.17
C PHE A 313 -27.14 4.25 -6.76
N THR A 314 -27.91 3.19 -6.45
CA THR A 314 -27.63 1.83 -6.92
C THR A 314 -27.72 1.75 -8.44
N GLU A 315 -28.79 2.28 -9.05
CA GLU A 315 -28.97 2.29 -10.51
C GLU A 315 -27.80 3.01 -11.22
N LYS A 316 -27.42 4.18 -10.70
CA LYS A 316 -26.31 4.97 -11.26
C LYS A 316 -24.96 4.29 -11.09
N LEU A 317 -24.70 3.65 -9.94
CA LEU A 317 -23.46 2.90 -9.72
C LEU A 317 -23.39 1.68 -10.62
N VAL A 318 -24.49 0.94 -10.79
CA VAL A 318 -24.59 -0.18 -11.74
C VAL A 318 -24.27 0.28 -13.16
N ALA A 319 -24.89 1.40 -13.60
CA ALA A 319 -24.62 1.95 -14.93
C ALA A 319 -23.13 2.29 -15.10
N LYS A 320 -22.53 2.97 -14.11
CA LYS A 320 -21.11 3.34 -14.13
C LYS A 320 -20.18 2.12 -14.13
N MET A 321 -20.43 1.12 -13.29
CA MET A 321 -19.63 -0.10 -13.24
C MET A 321 -19.80 -0.99 -14.48
N SER A 322 -20.92 -0.88 -15.20
CA SER A 322 -21.12 -1.60 -16.46
C SER A 322 -20.29 -1.09 -17.63
N GLU A 323 -19.72 0.12 -17.53
CA GLU A 323 -18.80 0.68 -18.53
C GLU A 323 -17.39 0.10 -18.46
N VAL A 324 -17.08 -0.65 -17.40
CA VAL A 324 -15.77 -1.23 -17.14
C VAL A 324 -15.42 -2.27 -18.22
N ARG A 325 -14.23 -2.15 -18.80
CA ARG A 325 -13.71 -3.08 -19.81
C ARG A 325 -12.67 -3.97 -19.16
N MET A 326 -13.03 -5.23 -19.00
CA MET A 326 -12.16 -6.26 -18.44
C MET A 326 -11.30 -6.91 -19.54
N GLY A 327 -10.01 -7.11 -19.26
CA GLY A 327 -9.05 -7.74 -20.19
C GLY A 327 -7.62 -7.68 -19.64
N PRO A 328 -6.61 -8.15 -20.43
CA PRO A 328 -5.21 -7.96 -20.07
C PRO A 328 -4.90 -6.48 -19.84
N GLY A 329 -4.25 -6.17 -18.71
CA GLY A 329 -4.10 -4.78 -18.25
C GLY A 329 -3.33 -3.86 -19.21
N TYR A 330 -2.50 -4.42 -20.06
CA TYR A 330 -1.72 -3.73 -21.10
C TYR A 330 -2.46 -3.54 -22.42
N ASP A 331 -3.64 -4.12 -22.59
CA ASP A 331 -4.45 -3.95 -23.81
C ASP A 331 -5.12 -2.57 -23.83
N ASP A 332 -5.27 -2.02 -25.05
CA ASP A 332 -5.84 -0.68 -25.23
C ASP A 332 -7.31 -0.63 -24.81
N GLY A 333 -7.63 0.38 -23.99
CA GLY A 333 -8.97 0.63 -23.50
C GLY A 333 -9.42 -0.29 -22.35
N VAL A 334 -8.58 -1.19 -21.84
CA VAL A 334 -8.85 -1.99 -20.65
C VAL A 334 -8.80 -1.09 -19.41
N THR A 335 -9.81 -1.24 -18.53
CA THR A 335 -9.94 -0.48 -17.28
C THR A 335 -10.06 -1.39 -16.04
N LEU A 336 -10.12 -2.72 -16.24
CA LEU A 336 -10.08 -3.72 -15.18
C LEU A 336 -9.22 -4.89 -15.65
N GLY A 337 -8.08 -5.09 -15.04
CA GLY A 337 -7.23 -6.25 -15.24
C GLY A 337 -7.73 -7.48 -14.48
N PRO A 338 -7.01 -8.61 -14.58
CA PRO A 338 -7.24 -9.77 -13.71
C PRO A 338 -6.89 -9.42 -12.24
N LEU A 339 -7.36 -10.24 -11.32
CA LEU A 339 -6.87 -10.28 -9.95
C LEU A 339 -5.47 -10.91 -9.92
N VAL A 340 -4.72 -10.68 -8.84
CA VAL A 340 -3.30 -11.05 -8.78
C VAL A 340 -3.02 -12.54 -8.98
N ASN A 341 -3.89 -13.43 -8.51
CA ASN A 341 -3.73 -14.88 -8.62
C ASN A 341 -5.08 -15.62 -8.46
N ALA A 342 -5.04 -16.95 -8.63
CA ALA A 342 -6.20 -17.81 -8.52
C ALA A 342 -6.83 -17.76 -7.11
N ASP A 343 -6.01 -17.77 -6.06
CA ASP A 343 -6.51 -17.80 -4.68
C ASP A 343 -7.33 -16.54 -4.36
N GLN A 344 -6.85 -15.36 -4.83
CA GLN A 344 -7.58 -14.11 -4.64
C GLN A 344 -8.88 -14.06 -5.44
N ARG A 345 -8.86 -14.52 -6.70
CA ARG A 345 -10.06 -14.63 -7.54
C ARG A 345 -11.11 -15.55 -6.92
N ASP A 346 -10.68 -16.72 -6.45
CA ASP A 346 -11.58 -17.72 -5.90
C ASP A 346 -12.15 -17.23 -4.55
N LYS A 347 -11.36 -16.56 -3.70
CA LYS A 347 -11.84 -15.87 -2.48
C LYS A 347 -12.93 -14.85 -2.80
N VAL A 348 -12.77 -14.05 -3.85
CA VAL A 348 -13.78 -13.05 -4.25
C VAL A 348 -15.05 -13.74 -4.75
N ALA A 349 -14.93 -14.80 -5.57
CA ALA A 349 -16.05 -15.57 -6.05
C ALA A 349 -16.85 -16.22 -4.90
N ASP A 350 -16.16 -16.88 -3.98
CA ASP A 350 -16.75 -17.52 -2.79
C ASP A 350 -17.52 -16.50 -1.92
N ALA A 351 -16.95 -15.30 -1.74
CA ALA A 351 -17.61 -14.24 -0.97
C ALA A 351 -18.90 -13.75 -1.63
N VAL A 352 -18.94 -13.64 -2.97
CA VAL A 352 -20.14 -13.27 -3.73
C VAL A 352 -21.18 -14.38 -3.69
N GLU A 353 -20.78 -15.65 -3.92
CA GLU A 353 -21.66 -16.81 -3.86
C GLU A 353 -22.33 -16.94 -2.48
N GLN A 354 -21.54 -16.76 -1.40
CA GLN A 354 -22.07 -16.80 -0.05
C GLN A 354 -23.06 -15.65 0.21
N ALA A 355 -22.73 -14.43 -0.23
CA ALA A 355 -23.63 -13.30 -0.07
C ALA A 355 -24.98 -13.53 -0.79
N VAL A 356 -24.96 -14.12 -1.99
CA VAL A 356 -26.19 -14.49 -2.74
C VAL A 356 -26.97 -15.57 -1.99
N ALA A 357 -26.29 -16.58 -1.45
CA ALA A 357 -26.94 -17.62 -0.64
C ALA A 357 -27.59 -17.03 0.64
N ASP A 358 -27.01 -15.97 1.20
CA ASP A 358 -27.54 -15.23 2.36
C ASP A 358 -28.65 -14.21 1.99
N GLY A 359 -29.02 -14.13 0.69
CA GLY A 359 -30.15 -13.31 0.22
C GLY A 359 -29.79 -11.99 -0.46
N ALA A 360 -28.51 -11.74 -0.73
CA ALA A 360 -28.09 -10.60 -1.55
C ALA A 360 -28.61 -10.75 -3.00
N ARG A 361 -28.94 -9.62 -3.62
CA ARG A 361 -29.37 -9.58 -5.01
C ARG A 361 -28.22 -9.07 -5.88
N VAL A 362 -27.87 -9.84 -6.91
CA VAL A 362 -26.89 -9.40 -7.92
C VAL A 362 -27.54 -8.40 -8.86
N ARG A 363 -27.00 -7.18 -8.94
CA ARG A 363 -27.43 -6.11 -9.85
C ARG A 363 -26.52 -6.03 -11.09
N LEU A 364 -25.25 -6.48 -10.96
CA LEU A 364 -24.25 -6.52 -12.03
C LEU A 364 -23.21 -7.59 -11.74
N GLY A 365 -22.67 -8.27 -12.74
CA GLY A 365 -21.58 -9.22 -12.61
C GLY A 365 -21.94 -10.47 -11.80
N GLY A 366 -21.09 -10.84 -10.87
CA GLY A 366 -21.34 -11.91 -9.89
C GLY A 366 -20.94 -13.32 -10.34
N GLU A 367 -20.56 -13.52 -11.59
CA GLU A 367 -20.19 -14.82 -12.11
C GLU A 367 -18.73 -14.83 -12.63
N ARG A 368 -17.97 -15.84 -12.21
CA ARG A 368 -16.62 -16.05 -12.69
C ARG A 368 -16.64 -16.38 -14.20
N PRO A 369 -15.88 -15.65 -15.05
CA PRO A 369 -15.79 -15.99 -16.47
C PRO A 369 -15.01 -17.29 -16.68
N GLU A 370 -15.37 -18.01 -17.75
CA GLU A 370 -14.58 -19.14 -18.23
C GLU A 370 -13.33 -18.66 -18.98
N GLY A 371 -12.25 -19.45 -18.97
CA GLY A 371 -11.04 -19.18 -19.73
C GLY A 371 -9.80 -19.02 -18.85
N ARG A 372 -8.68 -18.64 -19.49
CA ARG A 372 -7.39 -18.38 -18.84
C ARG A 372 -7.40 -17.00 -18.18
N GLY A 373 -6.52 -16.83 -17.19
CA GLY A 373 -6.36 -15.61 -16.43
C GLY A 373 -7.26 -15.54 -15.21
N PHE A 374 -6.85 -14.71 -14.25
CA PHE A 374 -7.53 -14.62 -12.96
C PHE A 374 -8.61 -13.54 -12.96
N PHE A 375 -9.39 -13.46 -14.02
CA PHE A 375 -10.41 -12.43 -14.20
C PHE A 375 -11.61 -12.61 -13.27
N TYR A 376 -12.14 -11.49 -12.77
CA TYR A 376 -13.42 -11.40 -12.09
C TYR A 376 -14.12 -10.09 -12.45
N PRO A 377 -15.41 -10.09 -12.83
CA PRO A 377 -16.08 -8.89 -13.34
C PRO A 377 -16.41 -7.90 -12.26
N ALA A 378 -16.55 -6.63 -12.65
CA ALA A 378 -17.16 -5.60 -11.80
C ALA A 378 -18.53 -6.07 -11.34
N THR A 379 -18.74 -6.12 -10.02
CA THR A 379 -19.92 -6.74 -9.40
C THR A 379 -20.59 -5.77 -8.44
N VAL A 380 -21.93 -5.71 -8.49
CA VAL A 380 -22.76 -4.93 -7.55
C VAL A 380 -23.78 -5.85 -6.91
N LEU A 381 -23.75 -5.89 -5.58
CA LEU A 381 -24.70 -6.60 -4.74
C LEU A 381 -25.55 -5.58 -3.98
N ASP A 382 -26.88 -5.75 -3.93
CA ASP A 382 -27.77 -4.99 -3.05
C ASP A 382 -28.66 -5.91 -2.19
N ASN A 383 -29.56 -5.33 -1.44
CA ASN A 383 -30.41 -6.04 -0.48
C ASN A 383 -29.57 -6.81 0.57
N VAL A 384 -28.43 -6.25 0.95
CA VAL A 384 -27.53 -6.84 1.95
C VAL A 384 -27.78 -6.21 3.30
N ASP A 385 -27.94 -7.04 4.33
CA ASP A 385 -27.98 -6.56 5.71
C ASP A 385 -26.63 -5.92 6.07
N PRO A 386 -26.58 -4.71 6.67
CA PRO A 386 -25.31 -4.04 7.01
C PRO A 386 -24.43 -4.84 7.98
N TYR A 387 -24.96 -5.89 8.61
CA TYR A 387 -24.24 -6.78 9.52
C TYR A 387 -24.04 -8.20 8.97
N ALA A 388 -24.36 -8.44 7.69
CA ALA A 388 -24.16 -9.72 7.02
C ALA A 388 -22.65 -10.15 7.02
N PRO A 389 -22.31 -11.44 6.90
CA PRO A 389 -20.93 -11.92 6.85
C PRO A 389 -20.09 -11.19 5.81
N VAL A 390 -20.58 -10.99 4.58
CA VAL A 390 -19.87 -10.31 3.48
C VAL A 390 -19.49 -8.86 3.80
N THR A 391 -20.15 -8.21 4.77
CA THR A 391 -19.81 -6.84 5.22
C THR A 391 -18.78 -6.82 6.34
N ARG A 392 -18.36 -7.97 6.86
CA ARG A 392 -17.39 -8.07 7.97
C ARG A 392 -15.97 -8.32 7.52
N GLU A 393 -15.79 -8.87 6.32
CA GLU A 393 -14.48 -9.24 5.77
C GLU A 393 -14.05 -8.29 4.65
N GLU A 394 -12.75 -8.16 4.48
CA GLU A 394 -12.15 -7.46 3.35
C GLU A 394 -12.26 -8.33 2.08
N ILE A 395 -13.05 -7.89 1.10
CA ILE A 395 -13.26 -8.63 -0.16
C ILE A 395 -12.01 -8.58 -1.03
N PHE A 396 -11.40 -7.41 -1.16
CA PHE A 396 -10.18 -7.15 -1.94
C PHE A 396 -10.33 -7.53 -3.42
N GLY A 397 -11.38 -6.99 -4.04
CA GLY A 397 -11.76 -7.24 -5.44
C GLY A 397 -12.84 -6.27 -5.92
N PRO A 398 -13.28 -6.37 -7.18
CA PRO A 398 -14.17 -5.40 -7.85
C PRO A 398 -15.65 -5.58 -7.47
N VAL A 399 -15.94 -5.75 -6.20
CA VAL A 399 -17.30 -6.03 -5.68
C VAL A 399 -17.78 -4.91 -4.77
N ALA A 400 -18.87 -4.24 -5.12
CA ALA A 400 -19.55 -3.24 -4.31
C ALA A 400 -20.76 -3.87 -3.60
N VAL A 401 -20.79 -3.80 -2.27
CA VAL A 401 -21.89 -4.33 -1.45
C VAL A 401 -22.71 -3.18 -0.89
N ILE A 402 -23.99 -3.10 -1.27
CA ILE A 402 -24.89 -1.99 -0.92
C ILE A 402 -25.87 -2.46 0.16
N SER A 403 -25.88 -1.71 1.26
CA SER A 403 -26.84 -1.82 2.37
C SER A 403 -27.53 -0.48 2.58
N THR A 404 -28.70 -0.48 3.22
CA THR A 404 -29.45 0.76 3.51
C THR A 404 -29.44 1.08 5.00
N PHE A 405 -29.60 2.38 5.32
CA PHE A 405 -29.84 2.88 6.65
C PHE A 405 -30.89 3.99 6.63
N ASP A 406 -31.58 4.25 7.74
CA ASP A 406 -32.68 5.18 7.78
C ASP A 406 -32.29 6.58 8.29
N ASP A 407 -31.39 6.68 9.28
CA ASP A 407 -30.96 7.94 9.87
C ASP A 407 -29.45 8.01 10.13
N GLU A 408 -28.93 9.21 10.44
CA GLU A 408 -27.51 9.49 10.65
C GLU A 408 -26.88 8.56 11.71
N SER A 409 -27.61 8.29 12.82
CA SER A 409 -27.11 7.45 13.90
C SER A 409 -26.92 5.99 13.45
N ALA A 410 -27.92 5.44 12.75
CA ALA A 410 -27.86 4.08 12.21
C ALA A 410 -26.75 3.92 11.16
N GLY A 411 -26.55 4.94 10.31
CA GLY A 411 -25.46 4.95 9.35
C GLY A 411 -24.08 4.93 10.01
N ILE A 412 -23.87 5.75 11.04
CA ILE A 412 -22.61 5.79 11.81
C ILE A 412 -22.39 4.48 12.57
N GLU A 413 -23.43 3.93 13.21
CA GLU A 413 -23.34 2.66 13.91
C GLU A 413 -22.94 1.51 12.97
N ALA A 414 -23.60 1.39 11.81
CA ALA A 414 -23.26 0.41 10.79
C ALA A 414 -21.85 0.61 10.27
N ALA A 415 -21.42 1.86 10.03
CA ALA A 415 -20.07 2.17 9.58
C ALA A 415 -18.99 1.69 10.57
N ASN A 416 -19.20 1.92 11.87
CA ASN A 416 -18.24 1.60 12.94
C ASN A 416 -18.29 0.12 13.37
N SER A 417 -19.29 -0.67 12.92
CA SER A 417 -19.48 -2.07 13.32
C SER A 417 -18.50 -3.02 12.61
N THR A 418 -17.21 -2.74 12.72
CA THR A 418 -16.12 -3.55 12.17
C THR A 418 -14.91 -3.53 13.10
N GLU A 419 -14.08 -4.58 13.04
CA GLU A 419 -12.80 -4.60 13.75
C GLU A 419 -11.75 -3.71 13.07
N TYR A 420 -11.98 -3.29 11.83
CA TYR A 420 -11.09 -2.43 11.05
C TYR A 420 -11.36 -0.95 11.31
N GLY A 421 -10.36 -0.11 10.97
CA GLY A 421 -10.46 1.33 11.12
C GLY A 421 -9.38 2.04 10.28
N LEU A 422 -9.23 1.66 8.98
CA LEU A 422 -8.23 2.30 8.10
C LEU A 422 -8.81 3.56 7.47
N ALA A 423 -9.84 3.40 6.66
CA ALA A 423 -10.46 4.48 5.89
C ALA A 423 -11.98 4.45 6.01
N SER A 424 -12.60 5.61 5.91
CA SER A 424 -14.05 5.79 5.77
C SER A 424 -14.32 6.91 4.79
N TYR A 425 -15.44 6.84 4.10
CA TYR A 425 -15.89 7.85 3.13
C TYR A 425 -17.33 8.21 3.40
N PHE A 426 -17.71 9.47 3.13
CA PHE A 426 -19.11 9.82 3.12
C PHE A 426 -19.41 11.04 2.26
N TYR A 427 -20.68 11.18 1.85
CA TYR A 427 -21.19 12.27 1.04
C TYR A 427 -22.40 12.93 1.71
N SER A 428 -22.33 14.24 1.88
CA SER A 428 -23.38 15.11 2.40
C SER A 428 -23.11 16.56 1.98
N ARG A 429 -24.16 17.36 1.79
CA ARG A 429 -24.03 18.81 1.53
C ARG A 429 -24.12 19.65 2.81
N ASP A 430 -24.56 19.07 3.92
CA ASP A 430 -24.65 19.77 5.21
C ASP A 430 -23.29 19.79 5.92
N LEU A 431 -22.72 20.98 6.08
CA LEU A 431 -21.42 21.17 6.72
C LEU A 431 -21.41 20.71 8.19
N GLU A 432 -22.50 20.94 8.94
CA GLU A 432 -22.58 20.52 10.34
C GLU A 432 -22.61 18.98 10.44
N ARG A 433 -23.38 18.31 9.56
CA ARG A 433 -23.35 16.86 9.41
C ARG A 433 -21.94 16.38 9.06
N CYS A 434 -21.28 17.01 8.08
CA CYS A 434 -19.92 16.65 7.71
C CYS A 434 -18.96 16.64 8.90
N MET A 435 -19.02 17.66 9.75
CA MET A 435 -18.16 17.74 10.94
C MET A 435 -18.51 16.68 12.00
N ARG A 436 -19.80 16.46 12.25
CA ARG A 436 -20.25 15.44 13.22
C ARG A 436 -19.86 14.03 12.77
N VAL A 437 -20.18 13.68 11.51
CA VAL A 437 -19.93 12.35 10.95
C VAL A 437 -18.43 12.08 10.87
N ALA A 438 -17.62 13.05 10.38
CA ALA A 438 -16.17 12.88 10.31
C ALA A 438 -15.55 12.62 11.69
N SER A 439 -16.10 13.26 12.75
CA SER A 439 -15.61 13.05 14.12
C SER A 439 -16.11 11.74 14.75
N ALA A 440 -17.25 11.21 14.29
CA ALA A 440 -17.88 10.02 14.85
C ALA A 440 -17.43 8.71 14.17
N LEU A 441 -16.89 8.79 12.95
CA LEU A 441 -16.36 7.63 12.25
C LEU A 441 -15.06 7.15 12.88
N ASP A 442 -15.02 5.86 13.22
CA ASP A 442 -13.92 5.22 13.95
C ASP A 442 -12.86 4.65 12.97
N SER A 443 -12.20 5.56 12.26
CA SER A 443 -11.14 5.24 11.28
C SER A 443 -10.00 6.27 11.34
N GLY A 444 -8.81 5.85 10.92
CA GLY A 444 -7.61 6.70 10.89
C GLY A 444 -7.67 7.78 9.81
N MET A 445 -8.47 7.56 8.76
CA MET A 445 -8.61 8.48 7.62
C MET A 445 -10.08 8.60 7.20
N VAL A 446 -10.54 9.82 6.94
CA VAL A 446 -11.93 10.08 6.51
C VAL A 446 -11.94 10.93 5.24
N GLY A 447 -12.59 10.43 4.20
CA GLY A 447 -12.88 11.16 2.96
C GLY A 447 -14.26 11.82 3.00
N VAL A 448 -14.32 13.14 2.99
CA VAL A 448 -15.58 13.91 2.96
C VAL A 448 -15.80 14.40 1.54
N ASN A 449 -16.91 13.97 0.91
CA ASN A 449 -17.26 14.30 -0.48
C ASN A 449 -16.14 13.98 -1.48
N ARG A 450 -15.42 12.85 -1.24
CA ARG A 450 -14.37 12.35 -2.14
C ARG A 450 -14.18 10.85 -1.96
N GLY A 451 -13.80 10.16 -3.05
CA GLY A 451 -13.58 8.71 -3.08
C GLY A 451 -12.11 8.28 -3.00
N VAL A 452 -11.17 9.22 -2.99
CA VAL A 452 -9.72 8.95 -2.87
C VAL A 452 -9.13 9.85 -1.80
N ILE A 453 -8.39 9.26 -0.86
CA ILE A 453 -7.79 9.96 0.30
C ILE A 453 -6.27 9.82 0.37
N SER A 454 -5.66 9.04 -0.53
CA SER A 454 -4.21 8.82 -0.55
C SER A 454 -3.48 10.08 -1.04
N ASP A 455 -2.56 10.60 -0.20
CA ASP A 455 -1.72 11.76 -0.47
C ASP A 455 -0.38 11.56 0.26
N ALA A 456 0.76 11.82 -0.40
CA ALA A 456 2.08 11.63 0.22
C ALA A 456 2.34 12.64 1.36
N ALA A 457 1.69 13.80 1.32
CA ALA A 457 1.80 14.84 2.35
C ALA A 457 0.84 14.67 3.53
N ALA A 458 -0.02 13.64 3.50
CA ALA A 458 -0.97 13.34 4.55
C ALA A 458 -0.58 12.06 5.33
N PRO A 459 -0.85 11.99 6.65
CA PRO A 459 -0.58 10.80 7.43
C PRO A 459 -1.54 9.67 7.03
N PHE A 460 -1.00 8.60 6.49
CA PHE A 460 -1.72 7.39 6.10
C PHE A 460 -1.61 6.36 7.22
N GLY A 461 -2.72 5.78 7.65
CA GLY A 461 -2.72 4.69 8.63
C GLY A 461 -4.03 4.51 9.36
N GLY A 462 -4.19 3.31 9.89
CA GLY A 462 -5.40 2.88 10.57
C GLY A 462 -5.34 2.98 12.10
N ILE A 463 -6.47 2.62 12.68
CA ILE A 463 -6.67 2.34 14.11
C ILE A 463 -7.28 0.93 14.24
N LYS A 464 -7.52 0.46 15.45
CA LYS A 464 -8.05 -0.88 15.75
C LYS A 464 -7.20 -1.97 15.07
N GLN A 465 -7.82 -2.91 14.36
CA GLN A 465 -7.11 -4.02 13.70
C GLN A 465 -6.49 -3.63 12.34
N SER A 466 -6.64 -2.39 11.92
CA SER A 466 -6.00 -1.87 10.70
C SER A 466 -4.56 -1.39 10.91
N GLY A 467 -4.07 -1.36 12.14
CA GLY A 467 -2.64 -1.22 12.36
C GLY A 467 -2.19 -0.21 13.39
N ILE A 468 -0.87 0.09 13.35
CA ILE A 468 -0.14 0.92 14.32
C ILE A 468 0.88 1.76 13.56
N GLY A 469 0.97 3.04 13.89
CA GLY A 469 1.87 4.00 13.24
C GLY A 469 1.23 4.75 12.09
N ARG A 470 2.02 5.57 11.41
CA ARG A 470 1.60 6.35 10.23
C ARG A 470 2.68 6.32 9.16
N GLU A 471 2.25 6.33 7.90
CA GLU A 471 3.12 6.47 6.73
C GLU A 471 2.74 7.75 5.97
N GLY A 472 3.70 8.38 5.27
CA GLY A 472 3.44 9.69 4.64
C GLY A 472 3.31 10.83 5.65
N GLY A 473 3.04 12.02 5.16
CA GLY A 473 3.02 13.21 5.99
C GLY A 473 4.35 13.49 6.69
N SER A 474 4.38 14.45 7.58
CA SER A 474 5.49 14.69 8.51
C SER A 474 5.59 13.59 9.57
N GLU A 475 4.48 12.89 9.86
CA GLU A 475 4.40 11.81 10.85
C GLU A 475 5.17 10.55 10.40
N GLY A 476 5.22 10.31 9.09
CA GLY A 476 5.85 9.11 8.54
C GLY A 476 7.35 9.03 8.81
N ILE A 477 8.07 10.16 8.89
CA ILE A 477 9.50 10.15 9.18
C ILE A 477 9.78 9.88 10.66
N ASP A 478 8.88 10.27 11.57
CA ASP A 478 9.01 10.07 13.01
C ASP A 478 9.03 8.59 13.39
N GLU A 479 8.39 7.75 12.57
CA GLU A 479 8.42 6.29 12.71
C GLU A 479 9.84 5.70 12.59
N TYR A 480 10.76 6.41 11.94
CA TYR A 480 12.14 6.02 11.70
C TYR A 480 13.17 6.78 12.55
N LEU A 481 12.69 7.55 13.53
CA LEU A 481 13.52 8.35 14.42
C LEU A 481 13.38 7.93 15.88
N SER A 482 14.50 7.93 16.60
CA SER A 482 14.57 7.80 18.05
C SER A 482 14.81 9.16 18.70
N VAL A 483 14.09 9.44 19.77
CA VAL A 483 14.28 10.65 20.57
C VAL A 483 15.35 10.42 21.65
N LYS A 484 16.39 11.25 21.68
CA LYS A 484 17.42 11.23 22.72
C LYS A 484 17.37 12.52 23.54
N TYR A 485 17.20 12.38 24.85
CA TYR A 485 17.35 13.47 25.80
C TYR A 485 18.80 13.55 26.30
N ILE A 486 19.38 14.75 26.25
CA ILE A 486 20.71 15.07 26.78
C ILE A 486 20.54 16.17 27.81
N ALA A 487 20.91 15.86 29.08
CA ALA A 487 20.94 16.85 30.16
C ALA A 487 22.26 17.59 30.14
N LEU A 488 22.20 18.91 30.14
CA LEU A 488 23.38 19.79 30.18
C LEU A 488 23.31 20.66 31.43
N THR A 489 24.47 20.90 32.01
CA THR A 489 24.65 21.85 33.17
C THR A 489 24.71 23.29 32.70
#